data_bc8f45dff84f7e040c7d9648705c3613
#
_entry.id   bc8f45dff84f7e040c7d9648705c3613
#
_cell.length_a   1.000
_cell.length_b   1.000
_cell.length_c   1.000
_cell.angle_alpha   90.00
_cell.angle_beta   90.00
_cell.angle_gamma   90.00
#
_symmetry.space_group_name_H-M   'P 1'
#
loop_
_entity.id
_entity.type
_entity.pdbx_description
1 polymer ?
#
loop_
_entity_poly.entity_id
_entity_poly.type
_entity_poly.pdbx_seq_one_letter_code
_entity_poly.pdbx_strand_id
1 'polypeptide(L)'
;MTQKKLEESAGFDRSTIDYIQRAAASGLYEIRGLGAKRRVPNFDDLLFLAASLSRYPLEGYRERCSTKTVLGARFAARPIELAIPITIAGMSFGALSARVKDALGRAATEMGTSTTTGDGGMTTEERSSSKTLVYQCLPSRYGTAPIVA
;
A
#
# COMPACT_ATOMS: atom_id res chain seq x y z
N MET A 1 18.00 12.48 42.30
CA MET A 1 17.66 12.99 40.96
C MET A 1 16.19 12.68 40.70
N THR A 2 15.33 13.69 40.69
CA THR A 2 13.89 13.51 40.44
C THR A 2 13.72 13.20 38.96
N GLN A 3 13.32 11.96 38.64
CA GLN A 3 12.97 11.60 37.24
C GLN A 3 11.82 12.51 36.79
N LYS A 4 12.08 13.35 35.82
CA LYS A 4 11.05 14.15 35.16
C LYS A 4 10.05 13.19 34.51
N LYS A 5 8.82 13.19 35.01
CA LYS A 5 7.76 12.36 34.49
C LYS A 5 7.46 12.80 33.04
N LEU A 6 7.62 11.89 32.07
CA LEU A 6 7.29 12.18 30.68
C LEU A 6 5.78 12.35 30.55
N GLU A 7 5.36 13.42 29.89
CA GLU A 7 3.96 13.72 29.61
C GLU A 7 3.51 13.05 28.32
N GLU A 8 2.25 12.68 28.27
CA GLU A 8 1.64 12.11 27.06
C GLU A 8 1.56 13.17 25.96
N SER A 9 1.75 12.72 24.71
CA SER A 9 1.61 13.54 23.51
C SER A 9 0.85 12.78 22.43
N ALA A 10 0.48 13.46 21.36
CA ALA A 10 -0.22 12.85 20.23
C ALA A 10 0.55 11.67 19.58
N GLY A 11 1.88 11.65 19.70
CA GLY A 11 2.75 10.58 19.18
C GLY A 11 3.16 9.54 20.22
N PHE A 12 3.04 9.86 21.50
CA PHE A 12 3.50 9.03 22.62
C PHE A 12 2.41 8.93 23.68
N ASP A 13 1.57 7.92 23.56
CA ASP A 13 0.59 7.58 24.59
C ASP A 13 1.25 6.95 25.82
N ARG A 14 0.52 6.85 26.91
CA ARG A 14 1.02 6.30 28.17
C ARG A 14 1.63 4.92 28.00
N SER A 15 0.98 4.05 27.25
CA SER A 15 1.44 2.68 27.03
C SER A 15 2.77 2.62 26.27
N THR A 16 2.98 3.53 25.33
CA THR A 16 4.25 3.67 24.60
C THR A 16 5.37 4.21 25.50
N ILE A 17 5.07 5.21 26.32
CA ILE A 17 6.02 5.75 27.29
C ILE A 17 6.45 4.67 28.29
N ASP A 18 5.51 3.94 28.88
CA ASP A 18 5.78 2.87 29.84
C ASP A 18 6.59 1.73 29.21
N TYR A 19 6.30 1.40 27.94
CA TYR A 19 7.10 0.42 27.17
C TYR A 19 8.55 0.89 27.00
N ILE A 20 8.74 2.12 26.52
CA ILE A 20 10.08 2.70 26.30
C ILE A 20 10.88 2.73 27.61
N GLN A 21 10.25 3.15 28.70
CA GLN A 21 10.90 3.22 30.01
C GLN A 21 11.30 1.84 30.52
N ARG A 22 10.44 0.83 30.38
CA ARG A 22 10.76 -0.55 30.74
C ARG A 22 11.90 -1.13 29.89
N ALA A 23 11.85 -0.95 28.57
CA ALA A 23 12.90 -1.38 27.66
C ALA A 23 14.24 -0.72 27.97
N ALA A 24 14.24 0.60 28.24
CA ALA A 24 15.44 1.33 28.62
C ALA A 24 16.03 0.88 29.97
N ALA A 25 15.19 0.55 30.94
CA ALA A 25 15.62 0.11 32.27
C ALA A 25 16.15 -1.34 32.27
N SER A 26 15.54 -2.22 31.48
CA SER A 26 15.88 -3.67 31.46
C SER A 26 16.87 -4.05 30.38
N GLY A 27 17.08 -3.23 29.37
CA GLY A 27 17.82 -3.60 28.16
C GLY A 27 17.10 -4.63 27.26
N LEU A 28 15.86 -5.01 27.62
CA LEU A 28 15.03 -5.95 26.88
C LEU A 28 13.94 -5.21 26.11
N TYR A 29 13.75 -5.57 24.86
CA TYR A 29 12.70 -5.02 24.01
C TYR A 29 11.93 -6.13 23.31
N GLU A 30 10.65 -5.87 23.04
CA GLU A 30 9.80 -6.78 22.29
C GLU A 30 10.03 -6.57 20.79
N ILE A 31 10.26 -7.67 20.05
CA ILE A 31 10.31 -7.65 18.59
C ILE A 31 8.86 -7.65 18.08
N ARG A 32 8.33 -6.47 17.81
CA ARG A 32 6.98 -6.29 17.28
C ARG A 32 6.93 -5.11 16.31
N GLY A 33 5.98 -5.15 15.38
CA GLY A 33 5.65 -4.00 14.56
C GLY A 33 5.07 -2.86 15.42
N LEU A 34 5.53 -1.64 15.17
CA LEU A 34 4.93 -0.44 15.74
C LEU A 34 3.96 0.12 14.72
N GLY A 35 2.67 -0.07 14.97
CA GLY A 35 1.59 0.49 14.14
C GLY A 35 1.08 1.82 14.69
N ALA A 36 0.37 2.56 13.85
CA ALA A 36 -0.35 3.75 14.30
C ALA A 36 -1.45 3.33 15.29
N LYS A 37 -1.47 3.95 16.48
CA LYS A 37 -2.50 3.72 17.50
C LYS A 37 -3.65 4.71 17.38
N ARG A 38 -3.48 5.77 16.61
CA ARG A 38 -4.51 6.75 16.34
C ARG A 38 -5.56 6.15 15.41
N ARG A 39 -6.84 6.34 15.74
CA ARG A 39 -7.93 6.03 14.82
C ARG A 39 -7.73 6.84 13.53
N VAL A 40 -7.69 6.14 12.42
CA VAL A 40 -7.66 6.71 11.07
C VAL A 40 -8.96 6.37 10.38
N PRO A 41 -9.42 7.17 9.39
CA PRO A 41 -10.58 6.83 8.59
C PRO A 41 -10.44 5.43 7.95
N ASN A 42 -11.52 4.68 7.96
CA ASN A 42 -11.60 3.34 7.36
C ASN A 42 -12.91 3.21 6.58
N PHE A 43 -13.15 2.05 5.97
CA PHE A 43 -14.36 1.83 5.17
C PHE A 43 -15.66 1.90 5.98
N ASP A 44 -15.64 1.67 7.30
CA ASP A 44 -16.83 1.80 8.16
C ASP A 44 -17.24 3.26 8.38
N ASP A 45 -16.34 4.21 8.12
CA ASP A 45 -16.62 5.65 8.16
C ASP A 45 -17.25 6.17 6.85
N LEU A 46 -17.43 5.31 5.82
CA LEU A 46 -17.97 5.66 4.51
C LEU A 46 -19.39 5.19 4.36
N LEU A 47 -20.23 6.04 3.79
CA LEU A 47 -21.62 5.72 3.45
C LEU A 47 -21.85 5.96 1.96
N PHE A 48 -22.40 4.96 1.27
CA PHE A 48 -22.89 5.15 -0.09
C PHE A 48 -24.27 5.80 -0.05
N LEU A 49 -24.36 6.99 -0.64
CA LEU A 49 -25.66 7.65 -0.80
C LEU A 49 -26.41 7.02 -1.96
N ALA A 50 -27.57 6.43 -1.67
CA ALA A 50 -28.43 5.86 -2.70
C ALA A 50 -29.05 6.96 -3.57
N ALA A 51 -29.06 6.73 -4.88
CA ALA A 51 -29.70 7.62 -5.86
C ALA A 51 -31.10 7.12 -6.26
N SER A 52 -31.76 6.30 -5.42
CA SER A 52 -33.00 5.58 -5.73
C SER A 52 -34.20 6.46 -6.07
N LEU A 53 -34.20 7.72 -5.64
CA LEU A 53 -35.24 8.68 -5.99
C LEU A 53 -34.93 9.49 -7.26
N SER A 54 -33.68 9.51 -7.70
CA SER A 54 -33.22 10.31 -8.86
C SER A 54 -32.80 9.46 -10.05
N ARG A 55 -32.58 8.17 -9.86
CA ARG A 55 -32.18 7.23 -10.92
C ARG A 55 -32.82 5.85 -10.68
N TYR A 56 -33.10 5.14 -11.78
CA TYR A 56 -33.43 3.73 -11.71
C TYR A 56 -32.21 2.94 -11.23
N PRO A 57 -32.35 2.01 -10.27
CA PRO A 57 -31.26 1.14 -9.85
C PRO A 57 -30.75 0.31 -11.05
N LEU A 58 -29.43 0.15 -11.12
CA LEU A 58 -28.81 -0.81 -12.04
C LEU A 58 -29.13 -2.22 -11.56
N GLU A 59 -29.68 -3.02 -12.45
CA GLU A 59 -29.95 -4.44 -12.18
C GLU A 59 -28.74 -5.26 -12.63
N GLY A 60 -27.95 -5.76 -11.67
CA GLY A 60 -26.67 -6.44 -11.92
C GLY A 60 -26.72 -7.65 -12.88
N TYR A 61 -27.91 -8.22 -13.13
CA TYR A 61 -28.12 -9.27 -14.10
C TYR A 61 -28.43 -8.74 -15.52
N ARG A 62 -28.80 -7.48 -15.67
CA ARG A 62 -29.11 -6.83 -16.95
C ARG A 62 -28.01 -5.87 -17.39
N GLU A 63 -27.32 -5.26 -16.45
CA GLU A 63 -26.40 -4.17 -16.71
C GLU A 63 -25.05 -4.46 -16.07
N ARG A 64 -23.98 -4.24 -16.83
CA ARG A 64 -22.61 -4.38 -16.32
C ARG A 64 -22.13 -3.06 -15.79
N CYS A 65 -21.74 -3.00 -14.51
CA CYS A 65 -21.00 -1.88 -13.96
C CYS A 65 -19.57 -1.87 -14.51
N SER A 66 -19.11 -0.71 -14.99
CA SER A 66 -17.72 -0.55 -15.35
C SER A 66 -16.87 -0.47 -14.10
N THR A 67 -15.85 -1.32 -14.03
CA THR A 67 -14.82 -1.29 -12.98
C THR A 67 -13.54 -0.62 -13.47
N LYS A 68 -13.50 -0.20 -14.73
CA LYS A 68 -12.33 0.45 -15.33
C LYS A 68 -11.96 1.70 -14.55
N THR A 69 -10.68 1.77 -14.17
CA THR A 69 -10.10 2.89 -13.43
C THR A 69 -8.92 3.47 -14.20
N VAL A 70 -8.82 4.78 -14.27
CA VAL A 70 -7.73 5.47 -14.96
C VAL A 70 -6.94 6.29 -13.94
N LEU A 71 -5.71 5.90 -13.68
CA LEU A 71 -4.79 6.62 -12.81
C LEU A 71 -4.07 7.71 -13.60
N GLY A 72 -4.06 8.93 -13.07
CA GLY A 72 -3.41 10.06 -13.71
C GLY A 72 -4.22 10.70 -14.86
N ALA A 73 -5.53 10.48 -14.93
CA ALA A 73 -6.39 10.99 -16.01
C ALA A 73 -6.30 12.51 -16.24
N ARG A 74 -5.98 13.30 -15.19
CA ARG A 74 -5.93 14.76 -15.28
C ARG A 74 -4.59 15.31 -15.75
N PHE A 75 -3.48 14.71 -15.33
CA PHE A 75 -2.16 15.34 -15.42
C PHE A 75 -1.08 14.47 -16.02
N ALA A 76 -1.29 13.17 -16.16
CA ALA A 76 -0.29 12.29 -16.73
C ALA A 76 -0.34 12.34 -18.27
N ALA A 77 0.81 12.51 -18.90
CA ALA A 77 0.91 12.41 -20.36
C ALA A 77 0.56 10.99 -20.87
N ARG A 78 0.76 9.97 -20.03
CA ARG A 78 0.39 8.57 -20.30
C ARG A 78 -0.32 8.00 -19.07
N PRO A 79 -1.64 8.14 -18.97
CA PRO A 79 -2.41 7.55 -17.88
C PRO A 79 -2.30 6.03 -17.84
N ILE A 80 -2.41 5.46 -16.66
CA ILE A 80 -2.45 4.00 -16.46
C ILE A 80 -3.91 3.56 -16.42
N GLU A 81 -4.30 2.69 -17.33
CA GLU A 81 -5.64 2.10 -17.35
C GLU A 81 -5.63 0.74 -16.65
N LEU A 82 -6.55 0.58 -15.70
CA LEU A 82 -6.76 -0.64 -14.94
C LEU A 82 -8.17 -1.18 -15.24
N ALA A 83 -8.31 -2.48 -15.42
CA ALA A 83 -9.62 -3.11 -15.60
C ALA A 83 -10.45 -3.12 -14.30
N ILE A 84 -9.78 -3.12 -13.14
CA ILE A 84 -10.40 -3.13 -11.81
C ILE A 84 -9.73 -2.09 -10.90
N PRO A 85 -10.46 -1.52 -9.92
CA PRO A 85 -9.92 -0.50 -9.01
C PRO A 85 -9.11 -1.10 -7.84
N ILE A 86 -8.40 -2.19 -8.09
CA ILE A 86 -7.57 -2.90 -7.12
C ILE A 86 -6.17 -3.02 -7.69
N THR A 87 -5.17 -2.66 -6.92
CA THR A 87 -3.76 -2.80 -7.28
C THR A 87 -3.04 -3.66 -6.25
N ILE A 88 -2.00 -4.37 -6.67
CA ILE A 88 -1.15 -5.12 -5.74
C ILE A 88 -0.12 -4.17 -5.15
N ALA A 89 -0.14 -4.05 -3.82
CA ALA A 89 0.78 -3.18 -3.08
C ALA A 89 2.23 -3.62 -3.24
N GLY A 90 3.15 -2.66 -3.08
CA GLY A 90 4.58 -2.93 -3.08
C GLY A 90 4.99 -3.86 -1.93
N MET A 91 5.68 -4.92 -2.29
CA MET A 91 6.25 -5.89 -1.35
C MET A 91 7.70 -6.14 -1.76
N SER A 92 8.62 -5.80 -0.87
CA SER A 92 10.05 -5.77 -1.13
C SER A 92 10.60 -7.12 -1.60
N PHE A 93 11.47 -7.10 -2.60
CA PHE A 93 12.35 -8.24 -2.89
C PHE A 93 13.37 -8.38 -1.75
N GLY A 94 13.41 -9.53 -1.14
CA GLY A 94 14.12 -9.78 0.13
C GLY A 94 13.14 -10.19 1.22
N ALA A 95 11.96 -9.55 1.30
CA ALA A 95 10.82 -10.06 2.06
C ALA A 95 10.07 -11.15 1.26
N LEU A 96 9.96 -10.97 -0.06
CA LEU A 96 9.39 -11.96 -0.98
C LEU A 96 10.48 -12.57 -1.87
N SER A 97 10.27 -13.83 -2.26
CA SER A 97 11.13 -14.49 -3.26
C SER A 97 10.79 -14.06 -4.70
N ALA A 98 11.73 -14.27 -5.63
CA ALA A 98 11.51 -14.02 -7.06
C ALA A 98 10.28 -14.77 -7.61
N ARG A 99 10.02 -16.01 -7.15
CA ARG A 99 8.84 -16.79 -7.55
C ARG A 99 7.52 -16.14 -7.13
N VAL A 100 7.48 -15.56 -5.94
CA VAL A 100 6.28 -14.84 -5.47
C VAL A 100 6.10 -13.57 -6.28
N LYS A 101 7.18 -12.84 -6.57
CA LYS A 101 7.14 -11.64 -7.41
C LYS A 101 6.62 -11.96 -8.82
N ASP A 102 7.08 -13.04 -9.43
CA ASP A 102 6.57 -13.54 -10.71
C ASP A 102 5.07 -13.87 -10.64
N ALA A 103 4.65 -14.60 -9.62
CA ALA A 103 3.23 -14.96 -9.44
C ALA A 103 2.32 -13.74 -9.31
N LEU A 104 2.75 -12.73 -8.55
CA LEU A 104 2.02 -11.46 -8.41
C LEU A 104 1.95 -10.70 -9.73
N GLY A 105 3.03 -10.67 -10.50
CA GLY A 105 3.08 -10.05 -11.83
C GLY A 105 2.12 -10.70 -12.81
N ARG A 106 2.08 -12.03 -12.85
CA ARG A 106 1.12 -12.80 -13.68
C ARG A 106 -0.31 -12.54 -13.25
N ALA A 107 -0.60 -12.62 -11.96
CA ALA A 107 -1.94 -12.35 -11.44
C ALA A 107 -2.43 -10.93 -11.78
N ALA A 108 -1.58 -9.93 -11.59
CA ALA A 108 -1.91 -8.55 -11.96
C ALA A 108 -2.18 -8.40 -13.47
N THR A 109 -1.39 -9.09 -14.31
CA THR A 109 -1.55 -9.06 -15.75
C THR A 109 -2.85 -9.72 -16.18
N GLU A 110 -3.19 -10.89 -15.64
CA GLU A 110 -4.42 -11.62 -15.92
C GLU A 110 -5.67 -10.81 -15.51
N MET A 111 -5.61 -10.17 -14.35
CA MET A 111 -6.71 -9.32 -13.86
C MET A 111 -6.75 -7.93 -14.50
N GLY A 112 -5.83 -7.59 -15.38
CA GLY A 112 -5.76 -6.28 -16.02
C GLY A 112 -5.48 -5.13 -15.05
N THR A 113 -4.71 -5.40 -13.99
CA THR A 113 -4.33 -4.42 -12.98
C THR A 113 -2.81 -4.26 -12.89
N SER A 114 -2.33 -3.55 -11.86
CA SER A 114 -0.91 -3.31 -11.65
C SER A 114 -0.39 -3.98 -10.39
N THR A 115 0.90 -4.31 -10.40
CA THR A 115 1.68 -4.61 -9.20
C THR A 115 2.74 -3.54 -8.97
N THR A 116 3.30 -3.49 -7.78
CA THR A 116 4.32 -2.52 -7.38
C THR A 116 5.56 -3.26 -6.86
N THR A 117 6.75 -2.78 -7.22
CA THR A 117 8.01 -3.47 -6.86
C THR A 117 8.26 -3.58 -5.37
N GLY A 118 7.80 -2.60 -4.57
CA GLY A 118 8.28 -2.43 -3.21
C GLY A 118 9.67 -1.78 -3.18
N ASP A 119 10.25 -1.67 -2.00
CA ASP A 119 11.50 -0.93 -1.75
C ASP A 119 12.78 -1.73 -2.00
N GLY A 120 12.71 -3.04 -2.20
CA GLY A 120 13.86 -3.91 -2.50
C GLY A 120 14.31 -3.90 -3.97
N GLY A 121 13.67 -3.08 -4.80
CA GLY A 121 13.97 -2.99 -6.23
C GLY A 121 13.15 -3.96 -7.09
N MET A 122 13.34 -3.85 -8.39
CA MET A 122 12.65 -4.63 -9.42
C MET A 122 13.44 -5.89 -9.76
N THR A 123 12.76 -7.03 -9.77
CA THR A 123 13.37 -8.28 -10.26
C THR A 123 13.08 -8.49 -11.74
N THR A 124 13.92 -9.28 -12.41
CA THR A 124 13.75 -9.63 -13.82
C THR A 124 12.45 -10.40 -14.04
N GLU A 125 12.13 -11.31 -13.11
CA GLU A 125 10.92 -12.15 -13.15
C GLU A 125 9.67 -11.29 -13.03
N GLU A 126 9.64 -10.38 -12.05
CA GLU A 126 8.51 -9.46 -11.86
C GLU A 126 8.31 -8.57 -13.09
N ARG A 127 9.40 -8.04 -13.65
CA ARG A 127 9.34 -7.18 -14.83
C ARG A 127 8.82 -7.94 -16.05
N SER A 128 9.26 -9.18 -16.26
CA SER A 128 8.87 -9.99 -17.43
C SER A 128 7.41 -10.47 -17.37
N SER A 129 6.88 -10.71 -16.16
CA SER A 129 5.52 -11.22 -15.95
C SER A 129 4.46 -10.11 -15.79
N SER A 130 4.88 -8.86 -15.53
CA SER A 130 3.96 -7.75 -15.25
C SER A 130 3.74 -6.89 -16.50
N LYS A 131 2.50 -6.85 -16.99
CA LYS A 131 2.11 -5.90 -18.05
C LYS A 131 2.17 -4.45 -17.55
N THR A 132 1.65 -4.22 -16.36
CA THR A 132 1.67 -2.91 -15.70
C THR A 132 2.39 -3.03 -14.37
N LEU A 133 3.62 -2.51 -14.31
CA LEU A 133 4.48 -2.52 -13.13
C LEU A 133 4.76 -1.10 -12.69
N VAL A 134 4.46 -0.81 -11.42
CA VAL A 134 4.77 0.46 -10.78
C VAL A 134 6.08 0.31 -10.01
N TYR A 135 7.07 1.13 -10.34
CA TYR A 135 8.34 1.13 -9.64
C TYR A 135 8.28 2.05 -8.41
N GLN A 136 8.64 1.50 -7.25
CA GLN A 136 8.72 2.29 -6.02
C GLN A 136 10.09 2.96 -5.92
N CYS A 137 10.13 4.26 -6.17
CA CYS A 137 11.35 5.06 -6.03
C CYS A 137 11.47 5.58 -4.60
N LEU A 138 12.56 5.20 -3.93
CA LEU A 138 12.86 5.59 -2.56
C LEU A 138 14.03 6.58 -2.51
N PRO A 139 14.14 7.40 -1.43
CA PRO A 139 15.32 8.21 -1.19
C PRO A 139 16.63 7.41 -1.12
N SER A 140 16.56 6.18 -0.60
CA SER A 140 17.68 5.23 -0.53
C SER A 140 18.11 4.67 -1.89
N ARG A 141 17.27 4.82 -2.93
CA ARG A 141 17.53 4.39 -4.32
C ARG A 141 17.93 2.91 -4.47
N TYR A 142 17.47 2.02 -3.60
CA TYR A 142 17.70 0.58 -3.77
C TYR A 142 17.19 0.11 -5.12
N GLY A 143 18.03 -0.67 -5.82
CA GLY A 143 17.66 -1.28 -7.10
C GLY A 143 17.46 -0.29 -8.26
N THR A 144 17.72 1.00 -8.07
CA THR A 144 17.80 1.94 -9.19
C THR A 144 19.18 1.86 -9.81
N ALA A 145 19.40 0.93 -10.74
CA ALA A 145 20.45 1.12 -11.72
C ALA A 145 20.16 2.40 -12.52
N PRO A 146 21.17 3.18 -12.92
CA PRO A 146 20.95 4.29 -13.85
C PRO A 146 20.20 3.73 -15.05
N ILE A 147 19.02 4.29 -15.35
CA ILE A 147 18.38 4.02 -16.63
C ILE A 147 19.31 4.70 -17.64
N VAL A 148 20.21 3.91 -18.23
CA VAL A 148 20.99 4.36 -19.38
C VAL A 148 19.95 4.45 -20.51
N ALA A 149 19.65 5.70 -20.89
CA ALA A 149 18.78 6.01 -22.00
C ALA A 149 19.42 5.61 -23.33
#